data_1334b70e9861ac662d08df1afdbc9ef2
#
_entry.id   1334b70e9861ac662d08df1afdbc9ef2
#
_cell.length_a   1.000
_cell.length_b   1.000
_cell.length_c   1.000
_cell.angle_alpha   90.00
_cell.angle_beta   90.00
_cell.angle_gamma   90.00
#
_symmetry.space_group_name_H-M   'P 1'
#
loop_
_entity.id
_entity.type
_entity.pdbx_description
1 polymer ?
#
loop_
_entity_poly.entity_id
_entity_poly.type
_entity_poly.pdbx_seq_one_letter_code
_entity_poly.pdbx_strand_id
1 'polypeptide(L)'
;DADWQFQGTTAYPTSPTYGPGATDDNGVRYCFQRSPEGAVFAAANAVVQGSDGAISTDWINYFLSDEAPGRDQLLADVAAGSPSSLRMTVAGFRLLNFDGDSATVDMAIEAVGGGNTTYASAVYELVWEAGDWKLLPQDVTNPLRMAQIPDVSGYVAWMG
;
A
#
# COMPACT_ATOMS: atom_id res chain seq x y z
N ASP A 1 -7.82 12.69 11.25
CA ASP A 1 -7.61 11.73 12.36
C ASP A 1 -7.72 10.32 11.83
N ALA A 2 -6.77 9.46 12.19
CA ALA A 2 -6.76 8.06 11.84
C ALA A 2 -6.89 7.22 13.11
N ASP A 3 -7.73 6.18 13.03
CA ASP A 3 -7.73 5.11 14.01
C ASP A 3 -6.82 4.00 13.52
N TRP A 4 -6.11 3.34 14.42
CA TRP A 4 -5.20 2.26 14.08
C TRP A 4 -5.76 0.92 14.53
N GLN A 5 -5.79 -0.02 13.60
CA GLN A 5 -6.18 -1.40 13.85
C GLN A 5 -5.01 -2.33 13.52
N PHE A 6 -5.14 -3.61 13.81
CA PHE A 6 -4.04 -4.56 13.62
C PHE A 6 -4.45 -5.71 12.70
N GLN A 7 -3.55 -6.03 11.77
CA GLN A 7 -3.57 -7.26 10.98
C GLN A 7 -2.39 -8.11 11.47
N GLY A 8 -2.70 -9.14 12.25
CA GLY A 8 -1.66 -9.82 13.01
C GLY A 8 -1.00 -8.87 14.00
N THR A 9 0.28 -8.59 13.82
CA THR A 9 1.06 -7.66 14.67
C THR A 9 1.36 -6.33 13.96
N THR A 10 0.84 -6.12 12.75
CA THR A 10 1.11 -4.92 11.97
C THR A 10 -0.08 -3.98 12.00
N ALA A 11 0.18 -2.73 12.39
CA ALA A 11 -0.84 -1.69 12.44
C ALA A 11 -1.18 -1.17 11.04
N TYR A 12 -2.46 -0.90 10.82
CA TYR A 12 -2.93 -0.22 9.61
C TYR A 12 -3.95 0.88 9.98
N PRO A 13 -3.97 1.99 9.22
CA PRO A 13 -4.87 3.09 9.53
C PRO A 13 -6.26 2.87 8.96
N THR A 14 -7.28 3.31 9.71
CA THR A 14 -8.68 3.36 9.28
C THR A 14 -9.26 4.75 9.57
N SER A 15 -10.28 5.12 8.81
CA SER A 15 -11.04 6.34 9.05
C SER A 15 -12.49 6.13 8.60
N PRO A 16 -13.49 6.55 9.39
CA PRO A 16 -14.87 6.53 8.95
C PRO A 16 -15.13 7.38 7.71
N THR A 17 -14.30 8.39 7.48
CA THR A 17 -14.43 9.31 6.34
C THR A 17 -13.61 8.84 5.13
N TYR A 18 -12.37 8.42 5.35
CA TYR A 18 -11.43 8.17 4.25
C TYR A 18 -11.29 6.71 3.87
N GLY A 19 -11.70 5.81 4.73
CA GLY A 19 -11.70 4.37 4.50
C GLY A 19 -10.65 3.58 5.31
N PRO A 20 -10.62 2.25 5.15
CA PRO A 20 -11.49 1.46 4.28
C PRO A 20 -12.93 1.44 4.78
N GLY A 21 -13.90 1.43 3.84
CA GLY A 21 -15.32 1.36 4.14
C GLY A 21 -15.84 -0.07 4.33
N ALA A 22 -15.09 -1.05 3.86
CA ALA A 22 -15.47 -2.45 3.93
C ALA A 22 -14.25 -3.38 3.90
N THR A 23 -14.47 -4.63 4.30
CA THR A 23 -13.51 -5.73 4.22
C THR A 23 -14.23 -6.94 3.65
N ASP A 24 -13.66 -7.60 2.65
CA ASP A 24 -14.27 -8.80 2.06
C ASP A 24 -13.99 -10.06 2.90
N ASP A 25 -14.54 -11.19 2.46
CA ASP A 25 -14.41 -12.47 3.15
C ASP A 25 -12.97 -13.00 3.19
N ASN A 26 -12.10 -12.52 2.29
CA ASN A 26 -10.68 -12.87 2.24
C ASN A 26 -9.81 -11.93 3.09
N GLY A 27 -10.39 -10.91 3.69
CA GLY A 27 -9.67 -9.93 4.51
C GLY A 27 -9.15 -8.73 3.71
N VAL A 28 -9.49 -8.62 2.42
CA VAL A 28 -9.10 -7.47 1.59
C VAL A 28 -9.96 -6.26 1.95
N ARG A 29 -9.31 -5.18 2.33
CA ARG A 29 -9.97 -3.91 2.68
C ARG A 29 -10.13 -3.04 1.45
N TYR A 30 -11.31 -2.44 1.30
CA TYR A 30 -11.68 -1.68 0.12
C TYR A 30 -12.64 -0.52 0.46
N CYS A 31 -13.08 0.24 -0.55
CA CYS A 31 -13.92 1.43 -0.42
C CYS A 31 -13.20 2.58 0.29
N PHE A 32 -12.16 3.10 -0.35
CA PHE A 32 -11.51 4.33 0.08
C PHE A 32 -12.16 5.55 -0.57
N GLN A 33 -12.10 6.69 0.09
CA GLN A 33 -12.68 7.92 -0.45
C GLN A 33 -11.90 8.44 -1.64
N ARG A 34 -12.61 9.02 -2.63
CA ARG A 34 -11.99 9.72 -3.76
C ARG A 34 -11.51 11.11 -3.33
N SER A 35 -10.41 11.14 -2.60
CA SER A 35 -9.77 12.33 -2.06
C SER A 35 -8.28 12.11 -1.89
N PRO A 36 -7.47 13.17 -1.68
CA PRO A 36 -6.05 13.01 -1.35
C PRO A 36 -5.83 12.11 -0.14
N GLU A 37 -6.62 12.31 0.91
CA GLU A 37 -6.56 11.51 2.14
C GLU A 37 -6.92 10.05 1.87
N GLY A 38 -8.00 9.81 1.13
CA GLY A 38 -8.42 8.45 0.76
C GLY A 38 -7.34 7.69 -0.02
N ALA A 39 -6.62 8.37 -0.92
CA ALA A 39 -5.50 7.78 -1.64
C ALA A 39 -4.35 7.40 -0.70
N VAL A 40 -4.04 8.26 0.29
CA VAL A 40 -3.01 7.96 1.31
C VAL A 40 -3.43 6.78 2.19
N PHE A 41 -4.69 6.72 2.62
CA PHE A 41 -5.22 5.57 3.37
C PHE A 41 -5.17 4.27 2.55
N ALA A 42 -5.50 4.33 1.26
CA ALA A 42 -5.41 3.18 0.36
C ALA A 42 -3.96 2.68 0.24
N ALA A 43 -3.00 3.58 0.03
CA ALA A 43 -1.58 3.23 -0.06
C ALA A 43 -1.05 2.62 1.26
N ALA A 44 -1.40 3.20 2.40
CA ALA A 44 -0.97 2.67 3.70
C ALA A 44 -1.54 1.27 3.98
N ASN A 45 -2.81 1.06 3.66
CA ASN A 45 -3.41 -0.28 3.75
C ASN A 45 -2.75 -1.27 2.77
N ALA A 46 -2.35 -0.80 1.59
CA ALA A 46 -1.65 -1.62 0.61
C ALA A 46 -0.29 -2.11 1.12
N VAL A 47 0.47 -1.28 1.84
CA VAL A 47 1.73 -1.70 2.49
C VAL A 47 1.49 -2.94 3.37
N VAL A 48 0.48 -2.89 4.22
CA VAL A 48 0.19 -3.95 5.18
C VAL A 48 -0.35 -5.20 4.49
N GLN A 49 -1.31 -5.04 3.58
CA GLN A 49 -1.92 -6.15 2.85
C GLN A 49 -0.94 -6.84 1.90
N GLY A 50 -0.10 -6.06 1.22
CA GLY A 50 0.90 -6.57 0.30
C GLY A 50 2.05 -7.31 1.00
N SER A 51 2.31 -7.00 2.28
CA SER A 51 3.34 -7.67 3.08
C SER A 51 2.83 -8.93 3.80
N ASP A 52 1.52 -9.18 3.81
CA ASP A 52 0.91 -10.36 4.41
C ASP A 52 0.72 -11.45 3.36
N GLY A 53 1.56 -12.49 3.41
CA GLY A 53 1.52 -13.61 2.48
C GLY A 53 0.21 -14.39 2.48
N ALA A 54 -0.59 -14.29 3.53
CA ALA A 54 -1.89 -14.97 3.61
C ALA A 54 -2.95 -14.33 2.70
N ILE A 55 -2.85 -13.02 2.45
CA ILE A 55 -3.86 -12.29 1.66
C ILE A 55 -3.30 -11.56 0.45
N SER A 56 -1.99 -11.53 0.25
CA SER A 56 -1.35 -10.73 -0.80
C SER A 56 -1.85 -11.06 -2.21
N THR A 57 -2.15 -12.32 -2.50
CA THR A 57 -2.67 -12.74 -3.81
C THR A 57 -4.09 -12.18 -4.03
N ASP A 58 -4.98 -12.31 -3.06
CA ASP A 58 -6.35 -11.77 -3.17
C ASP A 58 -6.33 -10.24 -3.19
N TRP A 59 -5.48 -9.64 -2.37
CA TRP A 59 -5.30 -8.19 -2.34
C TRP A 59 -4.84 -7.65 -3.70
N ILE A 60 -3.79 -8.22 -4.32
CA ILE A 60 -3.27 -7.69 -5.58
C ILE A 60 -4.25 -7.90 -6.74
N ASN A 61 -5.02 -9.01 -6.75
CA ASN A 61 -6.08 -9.22 -7.72
C ASN A 61 -7.13 -8.11 -7.68
N TYR A 62 -7.45 -7.62 -6.50
CA TYR A 62 -8.37 -6.50 -6.32
C TYR A 62 -7.71 -5.15 -6.62
N PHE A 63 -6.53 -4.91 -6.04
CA PHE A 63 -5.89 -3.59 -6.01
C PHE A 63 -5.25 -3.19 -7.33
N LEU A 64 -4.78 -4.15 -8.12
CA LEU A 64 -4.13 -3.87 -9.40
C LEU A 64 -5.17 -3.46 -10.44
N SER A 65 -4.91 -2.31 -11.13
CA SER A 65 -5.76 -1.84 -12.22
C SER A 65 -5.90 -2.90 -13.31
N ASP A 66 -7.10 -3.04 -13.87
CA ASP A 66 -7.35 -3.90 -15.02
C ASP A 66 -6.56 -3.47 -16.27
N GLU A 67 -6.15 -2.20 -16.32
CA GLU A 67 -5.39 -1.62 -17.42
C GLU A 67 -3.87 -1.66 -17.19
N ALA A 68 -3.40 -2.27 -16.10
CA ALA A 68 -1.97 -2.31 -15.79
C ALA A 68 -1.20 -3.10 -16.86
N PRO A 69 -0.16 -2.51 -17.49
CA PRO A 69 0.70 -3.24 -18.41
C PRO A 69 1.36 -4.44 -17.68
N GLY A 70 1.40 -5.59 -18.31
CA GLY A 70 1.99 -6.78 -17.70
C GLY A 70 1.26 -7.32 -16.47
N ARG A 71 -0.04 -7.04 -16.37
CA ARG A 71 -0.88 -7.41 -15.23
C ARG A 71 -0.77 -8.90 -14.88
N ASP A 72 -0.88 -9.78 -15.88
CA ASP A 72 -0.83 -11.22 -15.65
C ASP A 72 0.53 -11.66 -15.08
N GLN A 73 1.61 -11.07 -15.56
CA GLN A 73 2.95 -11.34 -15.04
C GLN A 73 3.10 -10.87 -13.60
N LEU A 74 2.60 -9.68 -13.29
CA LEU A 74 2.65 -9.13 -11.93
C LEU A 74 1.85 -9.99 -10.95
N LEU A 75 0.66 -10.44 -11.34
CA LEU A 75 -0.15 -11.34 -10.53
C LEU A 75 0.57 -12.67 -10.28
N ALA A 76 1.22 -13.24 -11.31
CA ALA A 76 2.00 -14.45 -11.19
C ALA A 76 3.21 -14.27 -10.27
N ASP A 77 3.89 -13.14 -10.35
CA ASP A 77 5.05 -12.82 -9.51
C ASP A 77 4.65 -12.71 -8.04
N VAL A 78 3.52 -12.08 -7.73
CA VAL A 78 3.00 -12.01 -6.35
C VAL A 78 2.62 -13.41 -5.84
N ALA A 79 1.95 -14.22 -6.66
CA ALA A 79 1.56 -15.58 -6.30
C ALA A 79 2.76 -16.50 -6.04
N ALA A 80 3.87 -16.29 -6.76
CA ALA A 80 5.12 -17.03 -6.61
C ALA A 80 6.04 -16.49 -5.51
N GLY A 81 5.70 -15.33 -4.92
CA GLY A 81 6.52 -14.68 -3.90
C GLY A 81 6.69 -15.53 -2.66
N SER A 82 7.88 -15.47 -2.07
CA SER A 82 8.16 -16.13 -0.78
C SER A 82 7.78 -15.22 0.37
N PRO A 83 7.31 -15.78 1.51
CA PRO A 83 7.06 -14.98 2.71
C PRO A 83 8.32 -14.23 3.14
N SER A 84 8.19 -12.93 3.40
CA SER A 84 9.28 -12.14 3.95
C SER A 84 9.39 -12.40 5.45
N SER A 85 10.63 -12.52 5.95
CA SER A 85 10.91 -12.53 7.39
C SER A 85 10.93 -11.12 7.99
N LEU A 86 10.87 -10.09 7.15
CA LEU A 86 10.85 -8.70 7.58
C LEU A 86 9.42 -8.28 7.96
N ARG A 87 9.32 -7.59 9.09
CA ARG A 87 8.09 -6.90 9.48
C ARG A 87 8.08 -5.52 8.86
N MET A 88 7.06 -5.25 8.05
CA MET A 88 6.88 -3.99 7.34
C MET A 88 5.80 -3.17 8.02
N THR A 89 6.13 -1.98 8.50
CA THR A 89 5.19 -1.06 9.12
C THR A 89 5.22 0.29 8.42
N VAL A 90 4.08 0.97 8.40
CA VAL A 90 4.00 2.35 7.90
C VAL A 90 4.72 3.27 8.88
N ALA A 91 5.62 4.09 8.39
CA ALA A 91 6.35 5.09 9.16
C ALA A 91 5.98 6.54 8.79
N GLY A 92 5.49 6.75 7.58
CA GLY A 92 5.10 8.07 7.11
C GLY A 92 4.66 8.06 5.66
N PHE A 93 4.29 9.24 5.15
CA PHE A 93 3.86 9.38 3.77
C PHE A 93 4.24 10.75 3.19
N ARG A 94 4.25 10.82 1.86
CA ARG A 94 4.24 12.06 1.08
C ARG A 94 3.23 11.90 -0.06
N LEU A 95 2.35 12.89 -0.23
CA LEU A 95 1.49 12.95 -1.40
C LEU A 95 2.23 13.75 -2.47
N LEU A 96 2.68 13.07 -3.53
CA LEU A 96 3.47 13.70 -4.59
C LEU A 96 2.60 14.35 -5.66
N ASN A 97 1.44 13.77 -5.95
CA ASN A 97 0.50 14.27 -6.93
C ASN A 97 -0.92 13.81 -6.63
N PHE A 98 -1.89 14.66 -6.94
CA PHE A 98 -3.32 14.34 -6.90
C PHE A 98 -4.08 15.25 -7.86
N ASP A 99 -4.90 14.66 -8.75
CA ASP A 99 -5.73 15.40 -9.69
C ASP A 99 -7.22 15.00 -9.68
N GLY A 100 -7.63 14.16 -8.73
CA GLY A 100 -8.99 13.64 -8.61
C GLY A 100 -9.19 12.28 -9.28
N ASP A 101 -8.48 11.99 -10.36
CA ASP A 101 -8.53 10.72 -11.09
C ASP A 101 -7.29 9.86 -10.86
N SER A 102 -6.19 10.48 -10.48
CA SER A 102 -4.94 9.83 -10.15
C SER A 102 -4.29 10.43 -8.91
N ALA A 103 -3.46 9.64 -8.27
CA ALA A 103 -2.67 10.06 -7.12
C ALA A 103 -1.34 9.32 -7.12
N THR A 104 -0.29 10.00 -6.69
CA THR A 104 1.02 9.39 -6.47
C THR A 104 1.37 9.55 -5.00
N VAL A 105 1.46 8.44 -4.29
CA VAL A 105 1.72 8.41 -2.84
C VAL A 105 3.03 7.70 -2.57
N ASP A 106 3.96 8.39 -1.93
CA ASP A 106 5.23 7.83 -1.47
C ASP A 106 5.09 7.44 0.01
N MET A 107 5.13 6.14 0.28
CA MET A 107 5.05 5.58 1.63
C MET A 107 6.43 5.33 2.18
N ALA A 108 6.72 5.88 3.36
CA ALA A 108 7.88 5.49 4.13
C ALA A 108 7.54 4.25 4.94
N ILE A 109 8.34 3.22 4.78
CA ILE A 109 8.14 1.90 5.40
C ILE A 109 9.34 1.63 6.31
N GLU A 110 9.05 1.22 7.55
CA GLU A 110 10.03 0.66 8.46
C GLU A 110 10.04 -0.86 8.30
N ALA A 111 11.19 -1.42 7.99
CA ALA A 111 11.40 -2.86 7.88
C ALA A 111 12.29 -3.33 9.02
N VAL A 112 11.77 -4.25 9.83
CA VAL A 112 12.46 -4.82 10.99
C VAL A 112 12.67 -6.31 10.79
N GLY A 113 13.89 -6.77 10.96
CA GLY A 113 14.23 -8.19 10.88
C GLY A 113 15.71 -8.43 11.13
N GLY A 114 16.03 -9.62 11.67
CA GLY A 114 17.40 -10.01 11.99
C GLY A 114 18.11 -9.08 12.98
N GLY A 115 17.38 -8.38 13.83
CA GLY A 115 17.93 -7.40 14.76
C GLY A 115 18.27 -6.04 14.15
N ASN A 116 17.92 -5.82 12.89
CA ASN A 116 18.18 -4.57 12.17
C ASN A 116 16.86 -3.87 11.80
N THR A 117 16.92 -2.53 11.79
CA THR A 117 15.85 -1.67 11.29
C THR A 117 16.35 -0.92 10.07
N THR A 118 15.61 -0.99 8.98
CA THR A 118 15.88 -0.25 7.75
C THR A 118 14.61 0.48 7.30
N TYR A 119 14.82 1.51 6.48
CA TYR A 119 13.69 2.27 5.92
C TYR A 119 13.70 2.18 4.40
N ALA A 120 12.51 2.15 3.83
CA ALA A 120 12.31 2.11 2.40
C ALA A 120 11.23 3.09 1.97
N SER A 121 11.35 3.60 0.76
CA SER A 121 10.31 4.31 0.05
C SER A 121 9.60 3.35 -0.89
N ALA A 122 8.28 3.35 -0.87
CA ALA A 122 7.45 2.65 -1.83
C ALA A 122 6.47 3.66 -2.46
N VAL A 123 6.55 3.84 -3.77
CA VAL A 123 5.73 4.82 -4.48
C VAL A 123 4.57 4.11 -5.16
N TYR A 124 3.36 4.45 -4.72
CA TYR A 124 2.11 3.93 -5.24
C TYR A 124 1.55 4.89 -6.30
N GLU A 125 1.53 4.44 -7.55
CA GLU A 125 0.88 5.12 -8.66
C GLU A 125 -0.58 4.66 -8.69
N LEU A 126 -1.51 5.50 -8.26
CA LEU A 126 -2.91 5.14 -8.10
C LEU A 126 -3.80 5.82 -9.13
N VAL A 127 -4.83 5.10 -9.57
CA VAL A 127 -5.90 5.63 -10.42
C VAL A 127 -7.25 5.32 -9.79
N TRP A 128 -8.22 6.22 -9.99
CA TRP A 128 -9.59 5.97 -9.59
C TRP A 128 -10.29 5.12 -10.65
N GLU A 129 -10.64 3.89 -10.30
CA GLU A 129 -11.18 2.90 -11.22
C GLU A 129 -12.18 2.02 -10.48
N ALA A 130 -13.33 1.77 -11.08
CA ALA A 130 -14.37 0.91 -10.51
C ALA A 130 -14.78 1.30 -9.08
N GLY A 131 -14.80 2.59 -8.80
CA GLY A 131 -15.24 3.13 -7.50
C GLY A 131 -14.22 3.04 -6.37
N ASP A 132 -12.95 2.81 -6.68
CA ASP A 132 -11.89 2.73 -5.67
C ASP A 132 -10.52 3.16 -6.24
N TRP A 133 -9.52 3.26 -5.37
CA TRP A 133 -8.14 3.48 -5.79
C TRP A 133 -7.50 2.16 -6.19
N LYS A 134 -6.94 2.11 -7.41
CA LYS A 134 -6.25 0.94 -7.97
C LYS A 134 -4.81 1.29 -8.32
N LEU A 135 -3.94 0.31 -8.21
CA LEU A 135 -2.52 0.45 -8.57
C LEU A 135 -2.37 0.36 -10.10
N LEU A 136 -1.79 1.41 -10.69
CA LEU A 136 -1.41 1.44 -12.11
C LEU A 136 0.09 1.75 -12.19
N PRO A 137 0.96 0.74 -12.10
CA PRO A 137 2.40 0.97 -12.07
C PRO A 137 2.93 1.48 -13.41
N GLN A 138 3.89 2.40 -13.35
CA GLN A 138 4.60 2.91 -14.53
C GLN A 138 5.63 1.89 -15.05
N ASP A 139 6.21 1.10 -14.16
CA ASP A 139 7.22 0.08 -14.45
C ASP A 139 6.80 -1.23 -13.79
N VAL A 140 6.46 -2.23 -14.60
CA VAL A 140 6.01 -3.54 -14.11
C VAL A 140 7.13 -4.36 -13.48
N THR A 141 8.39 -4.02 -13.75
CA THR A 141 9.55 -4.70 -13.14
C THR A 141 9.87 -4.15 -11.75
N ASN A 142 9.44 -2.94 -11.46
CA ASN A 142 9.54 -2.32 -10.12
C ASN A 142 8.26 -1.51 -9.86
N PRO A 143 7.13 -2.18 -9.63
CA PRO A 143 5.80 -1.54 -9.64
C PRO A 143 5.59 -0.52 -8.52
N LEU A 144 6.30 -0.63 -7.41
CA LEU A 144 6.24 0.30 -6.28
C LEU A 144 7.45 1.22 -6.20
N ARG A 145 8.32 1.19 -7.20
CA ARG A 145 9.58 1.97 -7.20
C ARG A 145 10.30 1.93 -5.85
N MET A 146 10.43 0.71 -5.30
CA MET A 146 11.06 0.49 -4.00
C MET A 146 12.49 0.97 -3.98
N ALA A 147 12.84 1.75 -2.96
CA ALA A 147 14.21 2.22 -2.75
C ALA A 147 14.50 2.32 -1.25
N GLN A 148 15.70 1.93 -0.86
CA GLN A 148 16.14 2.14 0.52
C GLN A 148 16.39 3.62 0.76
N ILE A 149 15.95 4.12 1.92
CA ILE A 149 16.17 5.49 2.37
C ILE A 149 16.91 5.48 3.73
N PRO A 150 17.70 6.51 4.04
CA PRO A 150 18.46 6.52 5.29
C PRO A 150 17.60 6.73 6.53
N ASP A 151 16.51 7.49 6.39
CA ASP A 151 15.58 7.83 7.46
C ASP A 151 14.25 8.31 6.88
N VAL A 152 13.32 8.74 7.73
CA VAL A 152 11.99 9.22 7.34
C VAL A 152 11.89 10.75 7.30
N SER A 153 12.99 11.46 7.29
CA SER A 153 12.97 12.92 7.17
C SER A 153 12.34 13.34 5.82
N GLY A 154 11.55 14.40 5.84
CA GLY A 154 10.80 14.85 4.67
C GLY A 154 9.45 14.16 4.45
N TYR A 155 9.13 13.14 5.24
CA TYR A 155 7.80 12.51 5.26
C TYR A 155 6.95 13.07 6.39
N VAL A 156 5.64 13.08 6.19
CA VAL A 156 4.70 13.29 7.28
C VAL A 156 4.70 12.02 8.13
N ALA A 157 5.12 12.13 9.39
CA ALA A 157 5.16 10.98 10.29
C ALA A 157 3.74 10.42 10.52
N TRP A 158 3.61 9.11 10.41
CA TRP A 158 2.31 8.45 10.54
C TRP A 158 2.51 7.01 11.00
N MET A 159 2.41 6.80 12.29
CA MET A 159 2.64 5.50 12.92
C MET A 159 1.48 5.18 13.88
N GLY A 160 1.15 3.90 13.97
CA GLY A 160 0.17 3.36 14.89
C GLY A 160 0.80 2.77 16.16
#